data_44970482b4f86861a7e47c3c880ac787
#
_entry.id   44970482b4f86861a7e47c3c880ac787
#
_cell.length_a   1.000
_cell.length_b   1.000
_cell.length_c   1.000
_cell.angle_alpha   90.00
_cell.angle_beta   90.00
_cell.angle_gamma   90.00
#
_symmetry.space_group_name_H-M   'P 1'
#
loop_
_entity.id
_entity.type
_entity.pdbx_description
1 polymer ?
#
loop_
_entity_poly.entity_id
_entity_poly.type
_entity_poly.pdbx_seq_one_letter_code
_entity_poly.pdbx_strand_id
1 'polypeptide(L)'
;PAWRGSVLADQWRNIPRSPALDVPQPITTDNEVQRVTLKEAIALALENNPGIAARRLDPARVGTNVLQAQSSFDPTFTSEIGTTHQTTPNPSALSATTTSKIDDRYANFHLSKLLRTSTQLHRHFPNHLLHNNASYLAFRPQYNPRLSFSLVQPLLRDFGWDFSYLVVRSAERTADSSVYLYEADLANFVERVIGTY
;
A
#
# COMPACT_ATOMS: atom_id res chain seq x y z
N PRO A 1 -35.20 4.31 0.58
CA PRO A 1 -34.25 3.78 1.55
C PRO A 1 -33.12 4.80 1.72
N ALA A 2 -33.19 5.47 2.88
CA ALA A 2 -32.26 6.54 3.22
C ALA A 2 -30.88 5.91 3.52
N TRP A 3 -29.87 6.29 2.79
CA TRP A 3 -28.47 5.96 3.07
C TRP A 3 -28.06 6.64 4.39
N ARG A 4 -27.74 5.83 5.38
CA ARG A 4 -27.21 6.30 6.65
C ARG A 4 -25.76 6.74 6.49
N GLY A 5 -25.56 7.94 5.95
CA GLY A 5 -24.26 8.62 5.91
C GLY A 5 -23.80 9.23 7.22
N SER A 6 -24.52 8.97 8.33
CA SER A 6 -24.28 9.64 9.61
C SER A 6 -23.34 8.91 10.57
N VAL A 7 -23.07 7.62 10.37
CA VAL A 7 -22.29 6.83 11.33
C VAL A 7 -20.78 7.10 11.21
N LEU A 8 -20.29 7.43 10.03
CA LEU A 8 -18.87 7.76 9.84
C LEU A 8 -18.53 9.20 10.27
N ALA A 9 -19.47 10.13 10.15
CA ALA A 9 -19.24 11.52 10.54
C ALA A 9 -19.15 11.71 12.06
N ASP A 10 -19.84 10.88 12.85
CA ASP A 10 -19.78 10.94 14.31
C ASP A 10 -18.53 10.28 14.91
N GLN A 11 -17.92 9.32 14.19
CA GLN A 11 -16.68 8.69 14.62
C GLN A 11 -15.49 9.65 14.62
N TRP A 12 -15.47 10.62 13.69
CA TRP A 12 -14.41 11.63 13.61
C TRP A 12 -14.56 12.76 14.63
N ARG A 13 -15.77 12.98 15.18
CA ARG A 13 -16.02 13.98 16.22
C ARG A 13 -15.52 13.57 17.60
N ASN A 14 -15.39 12.28 17.83
CA ASN A 14 -15.00 11.71 19.13
C ASN A 14 -13.54 11.22 19.16
N ILE A 15 -12.70 11.63 18.21
CA ILE A 15 -11.26 11.47 18.40
C ILE A 15 -10.89 12.34 19.59
N PRO A 16 -10.44 11.74 20.71
CA PRO A 16 -9.94 12.55 21.82
C PRO A 16 -8.85 13.44 21.22
N ARG A 17 -9.05 14.76 21.31
CA ARG A 17 -7.98 15.70 20.96
C ARG A 17 -6.77 15.21 21.72
N SER A 18 -5.68 14.99 21.00
CA SER A 18 -4.39 14.65 21.63
C SER A 18 -4.28 15.53 22.86
N PRO A 19 -4.01 14.98 24.06
CA PRO A 19 -3.79 15.80 25.23
C PRO A 19 -2.89 16.94 24.78
N ALA A 20 -3.28 18.17 25.03
CA ALA A 20 -2.49 19.33 24.68
C ALA A 20 -1.08 18.96 25.09
N LEU A 21 -0.13 18.97 24.12
CA LEU A 21 1.27 18.78 24.43
C LEU A 21 1.53 19.72 25.59
N ASP A 22 1.71 19.12 26.76
CA ASP A 22 2.11 19.86 27.94
C ASP A 22 3.52 20.37 27.59
N VAL A 23 3.53 21.57 27.03
CA VAL A 23 4.79 22.24 26.72
C VAL A 23 5.45 22.42 28.09
N PRO A 24 6.59 21.76 28.31
CA PRO A 24 7.26 21.89 29.58
C PRO A 24 7.42 23.38 29.88
N GLN A 25 6.80 23.84 30.99
CA GLN A 25 6.93 25.23 31.44
C GLN A 25 8.43 25.53 31.49
N PRO A 26 8.91 26.71 31.07
CA PRO A 26 10.30 27.04 31.17
C PRO A 26 10.71 26.80 32.61
N ILE A 27 11.70 25.93 32.77
CA ILE A 27 12.26 25.57 34.07
C ILE A 27 12.67 26.89 34.72
N THR A 28 11.88 27.39 35.66
CA THR A 28 12.26 28.47 36.54
C THR A 28 13.46 27.95 37.30
N THR A 29 14.59 28.49 37.00
CA THR A 29 15.90 28.15 37.61
C THR A 29 15.85 28.55 39.08
N ASP A 30 15.20 27.70 39.88
CA ASP A 30 15.55 27.69 41.30
C ASP A 30 16.88 26.95 41.36
N ASN A 31 17.89 27.63 41.85
CA ASN A 31 19.32 27.25 41.81
C ASN A 31 19.63 26.11 42.80
N GLU A 32 18.75 25.13 42.95
CA GLU A 32 19.03 23.89 43.65
C GLU A 32 19.81 22.97 42.73
N VAL A 33 21.12 22.90 42.97
CA VAL A 33 22.04 21.94 42.35
C VAL A 33 21.57 20.54 42.76
N GLN A 34 20.76 19.92 41.92
CA GLN A 34 20.26 18.57 42.13
C GLN A 34 21.43 17.60 41.87
N ARG A 35 21.92 16.97 42.93
CA ARG A 35 22.96 15.94 42.83
C ARG A 35 22.32 14.65 42.31
N VAL A 36 22.56 14.34 41.06
CA VAL A 36 22.03 13.14 40.38
C VAL A 36 23.20 12.13 40.29
N THR A 37 22.96 10.89 40.64
CA THR A 37 23.95 9.83 40.38
C THR A 37 24.03 9.51 38.89
N LEU A 38 25.17 9.00 38.42
CA LEU A 38 25.34 8.60 37.01
C LEU A 38 24.22 7.67 36.54
N LYS A 39 23.77 6.73 37.36
CA LYS A 39 22.69 5.81 37.03
C LYS A 39 21.36 6.54 36.85
N GLU A 40 21.05 7.48 37.71
CA GLU A 40 19.84 8.31 37.59
C GLU A 40 19.91 9.24 36.37
N ALA A 41 21.09 9.82 36.11
CA ALA A 41 21.31 10.65 34.93
C ALA A 41 21.04 9.86 33.62
N ILE A 42 21.53 8.62 33.50
CA ILE A 42 21.28 7.75 32.36
C ILE A 42 19.79 7.43 32.25
N ALA A 43 19.11 7.08 33.35
CA ALA A 43 17.69 6.76 33.36
C ALA A 43 16.83 7.96 32.90
N LEU A 44 17.11 9.15 33.47
CA LEU A 44 16.44 10.40 33.12
C LEU A 44 16.67 10.78 31.64
N ALA A 45 17.89 10.61 31.15
CA ALA A 45 18.26 10.91 29.79
C ALA A 45 17.55 9.97 28.79
N LEU A 46 17.44 8.67 29.10
CA LEU A 46 16.74 7.70 28.28
C LEU A 46 15.23 7.97 28.25
N GLU A 47 14.65 8.31 29.40
CA GLU A 47 13.21 8.56 29.52
C GLU A 47 12.78 9.85 28.80
N ASN A 48 13.57 10.90 28.89
CA ASN A 48 13.25 12.22 28.37
C ASN A 48 13.81 12.50 26.97
N ASN A 49 14.50 11.56 26.32
CA ASN A 49 15.06 11.78 25.01
C ASN A 49 14.04 11.44 23.89
N PRO A 50 13.48 12.44 23.20
CA PRO A 50 12.53 12.21 22.11
C PRO A 50 13.16 11.46 20.93
N GLY A 51 14.48 11.58 20.73
CA GLY A 51 15.21 10.86 19.70
C GLY A 51 15.22 9.35 19.93
N ILE A 52 15.45 8.91 21.17
CA ILE A 52 15.39 7.49 21.56
C ILE A 52 13.95 6.98 21.47
N ALA A 53 12.98 7.77 21.93
CA ALA A 53 11.57 7.42 21.82
C ALA A 53 11.14 7.21 20.36
N ALA A 54 11.59 8.06 19.44
CA ALA A 54 11.34 7.89 18.00
C ALA A 54 12.02 6.63 17.44
N ARG A 55 13.29 6.38 17.76
CA ARG A 55 14.05 5.20 17.28
C ARG A 55 13.49 3.87 17.78
N ARG A 56 12.83 3.87 18.94
CA ARG A 56 12.13 2.69 19.45
C ARG A 56 11.05 2.17 18.48
N LEU A 57 10.49 3.05 17.64
CA LEU A 57 9.46 2.69 16.66
C LEU A 57 10.06 2.18 15.34
N ASP A 58 11.36 2.37 15.09
CA ASP A 58 12.01 1.96 13.84
C ASP A 58 11.91 0.45 13.57
N PRO A 59 12.15 -0.48 14.53
CA PRO A 59 11.97 -1.90 14.28
C PRO A 59 10.52 -2.26 13.89
N ALA A 60 9.53 -1.64 14.53
CA ALA A 60 8.12 -1.85 14.19
C ALA A 60 7.80 -1.34 12.78
N ARG A 61 8.32 -0.16 12.41
CA ARG A 61 8.19 0.41 11.06
C ARG A 61 8.85 -0.47 10.00
N VAL A 62 10.06 -0.94 10.25
CA VAL A 62 10.76 -1.86 9.33
C VAL A 62 10.03 -3.21 9.24
N GLY A 63 9.45 -3.69 10.34
CA GLY A 63 8.62 -4.89 10.36
C GLY A 63 7.41 -4.82 9.42
N THR A 64 6.85 -3.63 9.16
CA THR A 64 5.77 -3.48 8.18
C THR A 64 6.21 -3.77 6.74
N ASN A 65 7.51 -3.62 6.43
CA ASN A 65 8.04 -3.94 5.10
C ASN A 65 7.99 -5.46 4.83
N VAL A 66 8.03 -6.29 5.88
CA VAL A 66 7.84 -7.75 5.75
C VAL A 66 6.42 -8.04 5.28
N LEU A 67 5.42 -7.41 5.90
CA LEU A 67 4.01 -7.56 5.49
C LEU A 67 3.81 -7.06 4.04
N GLN A 68 4.44 -5.94 3.67
CA GLN A 68 4.41 -5.44 2.30
C GLN A 68 5.06 -6.42 1.31
N ALA A 69 6.19 -7.04 1.65
CA ALA A 69 6.82 -8.05 0.81
C ALA A 69 5.93 -9.31 0.67
N GLN A 70 5.27 -9.73 1.74
CA GLN A 70 4.34 -10.86 1.75
C GLN A 70 3.08 -10.58 0.93
N SER A 71 2.58 -9.35 0.93
CA SER A 71 1.40 -8.95 0.17
C SER A 71 1.55 -9.11 -1.34
N SER A 72 2.78 -9.25 -1.85
CA SER A 72 3.03 -9.58 -3.27
C SER A 72 2.44 -10.94 -3.68
N PHE A 73 2.17 -11.82 -2.71
CA PHE A 73 1.55 -13.12 -2.93
C PHE A 73 0.03 -13.11 -2.70
N ASP A 74 -0.54 -12.00 -2.29
CA ASP A 74 -1.98 -11.88 -2.10
C ASP A 74 -2.71 -11.79 -3.44
N PRO A 75 -3.92 -12.32 -3.52
CA PRO A 75 -4.73 -12.17 -4.72
C PRO A 75 -5.13 -10.71 -4.91
N THR A 76 -4.91 -10.19 -6.10
CA THR A 76 -5.34 -8.84 -6.47
C THR A 76 -6.56 -8.93 -7.37
N PHE A 77 -7.66 -8.32 -6.94
CA PHE A 77 -8.87 -8.18 -7.72
C PHE A 77 -9.01 -6.73 -8.19
N THR A 78 -9.14 -6.56 -9.50
CA THR A 78 -9.36 -5.25 -10.12
C THR A 78 -10.67 -5.29 -10.90
N SER A 79 -11.51 -4.27 -10.73
CA SER A 79 -12.71 -4.07 -11.53
C SER A 79 -12.64 -2.70 -12.19
N GLU A 80 -13.00 -2.67 -13.46
CA GLU A 80 -13.06 -1.45 -14.25
C GLU A 80 -14.43 -1.39 -14.93
N ILE A 81 -15.19 -0.35 -14.66
CA ILE A 81 -16.51 -0.13 -15.24
C ILE A 81 -16.51 1.25 -15.89
N GLY A 82 -16.93 1.29 -17.14
CA GLY A 82 -16.91 2.56 -17.85
C GLY A 82 -17.78 2.57 -19.10
N THR A 83 -17.82 3.74 -19.72
CA THR A 83 -18.43 3.95 -21.00
C THR A 83 -17.53 4.81 -21.87
N THR A 84 -17.40 4.42 -23.14
CA THR A 84 -16.62 5.16 -24.14
C THR A 84 -17.52 5.50 -25.30
N HIS A 85 -17.53 6.78 -25.68
CA HIS A 85 -18.22 7.29 -26.86
C HIS A 85 -17.18 7.74 -27.88
N GLN A 86 -17.20 7.11 -29.06
CA GLN A 86 -16.28 7.44 -30.13
C GLN A 86 -17.07 7.82 -31.37
N THR A 87 -16.74 8.96 -31.97
CA THR A 87 -17.28 9.39 -33.25
C THR A 87 -16.11 9.69 -34.17
N THR A 88 -16.04 8.95 -35.29
CA THR A 88 -15.00 9.10 -36.30
C THR A 88 -15.60 9.32 -37.68
N PRO A 89 -15.04 10.18 -38.53
CA PRO A 89 -15.43 10.26 -39.93
C PRO A 89 -15.25 8.92 -40.61
N ASN A 90 -16.21 8.53 -41.44
CA ASN A 90 -16.12 7.28 -42.19
C ASN A 90 -15.47 7.54 -43.54
N PRO A 91 -14.28 6.98 -43.82
CA PRO A 91 -13.55 7.24 -45.06
C PRO A 91 -14.11 6.40 -46.25
N SER A 92 -15.02 5.45 -45.98
CA SER A 92 -15.54 4.55 -47.03
C SER A 92 -16.77 5.13 -47.71
N ALA A 93 -16.73 5.27 -49.02
CA ALA A 93 -17.88 5.66 -49.84
C ALA A 93 -19.00 4.60 -49.90
N LEU A 94 -18.68 3.34 -49.48
CA LEU A 94 -19.64 2.26 -49.39
C LEU A 94 -20.46 2.28 -48.10
N SER A 95 -20.13 3.14 -47.16
CA SER A 95 -20.86 3.27 -45.91
C SER A 95 -22.09 4.16 -46.12
N ALA A 96 -23.24 3.70 -45.66
CA ALA A 96 -24.48 4.46 -45.66
C ALA A 96 -24.45 5.68 -44.70
N THR A 97 -23.40 5.81 -43.87
CA THR A 97 -23.24 6.88 -42.89
C THR A 97 -21.90 7.58 -43.08
N THR A 98 -21.89 8.91 -42.98
CA THR A 98 -20.68 9.75 -43.08
C THR A 98 -19.82 9.67 -41.82
N THR A 99 -20.39 9.24 -40.71
CA THR A 99 -19.70 9.12 -39.43
C THR A 99 -19.95 7.75 -38.80
N SER A 100 -18.91 7.14 -38.28
CA SER A 100 -19.02 5.95 -37.44
C SER A 100 -19.13 6.40 -35.96
N LYS A 101 -20.20 5.95 -35.30
CA LYS A 101 -20.42 6.18 -33.87
C LYS A 101 -20.36 4.83 -33.17
N ILE A 102 -19.51 4.73 -32.17
CA ILE A 102 -19.33 3.54 -31.33
C ILE A 102 -19.53 3.95 -29.90
N ASP A 103 -20.53 3.37 -29.26
CA ASP A 103 -20.75 3.49 -27.84
C ASP A 103 -20.42 2.13 -27.21
N ASP A 104 -19.39 2.09 -26.38
CA ASP A 104 -18.96 0.90 -25.66
C ASP A 104 -19.20 1.09 -24.17
N ARG A 105 -19.99 0.21 -23.57
CA ARG A 105 -20.17 0.10 -22.13
C ARG A 105 -19.47 -1.15 -21.68
N TYR A 106 -18.54 -1.03 -20.75
CA TYR A 106 -17.74 -2.15 -20.32
C TYR A 106 -17.73 -2.34 -18.81
N ALA A 107 -17.62 -3.59 -18.41
CA ALA A 107 -17.36 -4.02 -17.06
C ALA A 107 -16.32 -5.15 -17.10
N ASN A 108 -15.08 -4.80 -16.79
CA ASN A 108 -13.94 -5.70 -16.84
C ASN A 108 -13.58 -6.13 -15.42
N PHE A 109 -13.38 -7.42 -15.22
CA PHE A 109 -12.93 -7.97 -13.95
C PHE A 109 -11.64 -8.74 -14.16
N HIS A 110 -10.65 -8.44 -13.34
CA HIS A 110 -9.36 -9.09 -13.40
C HIS A 110 -8.98 -9.60 -12.00
N LEU A 111 -8.59 -10.86 -11.93
CA LEU A 111 -8.05 -11.49 -10.74
C LEU A 111 -6.65 -12.00 -11.07
N SER A 112 -5.65 -11.57 -10.32
CA SER A 112 -4.28 -12.04 -10.44
C SER A 112 -3.75 -12.56 -9.12
N LYS A 113 -2.88 -13.55 -9.18
CA LYS A 113 -2.19 -14.09 -8.01
C LYS A 113 -0.82 -14.60 -8.40
N LEU A 114 0.20 -14.18 -7.63
CA LEU A 114 1.52 -14.76 -7.68
C LEU A 114 1.59 -15.90 -6.65
N LEU A 115 1.98 -17.08 -7.09
CA LEU A 115 2.24 -18.22 -6.22
C LEU A 115 3.72 -18.21 -5.78
N ARG A 116 4.00 -18.86 -4.66
CA ARG A 116 5.37 -19.01 -4.14
C ARG A 116 6.32 -19.77 -5.08
N THR A 117 5.79 -20.49 -6.06
CA THR A 117 6.53 -21.15 -7.14
C THR A 117 6.94 -20.22 -8.27
N SER A 118 6.71 -18.89 -8.12
CA SER A 118 6.80 -17.88 -9.19
C SER A 118 5.76 -18.04 -10.31
N THR A 119 4.79 -18.93 -10.15
CA THR A 119 3.67 -19.06 -11.09
C THR A 119 2.73 -17.88 -10.97
N GLN A 120 2.43 -17.26 -12.09
CA GLN A 120 1.43 -16.19 -12.17
C GLN A 120 0.12 -16.75 -12.68
N LEU A 121 -0.93 -16.54 -11.91
CA LEU A 121 -2.31 -16.87 -12.28
C LEU A 121 -3.02 -15.59 -12.66
N HIS A 122 -3.67 -15.57 -13.84
CA HIS A 122 -4.49 -14.45 -14.27
C HIS A 122 -5.84 -14.98 -14.73
N ARG A 123 -6.89 -14.37 -14.23
CA ARG A 123 -8.25 -14.57 -14.70
C ARG A 123 -8.81 -13.23 -15.13
N HIS A 124 -9.21 -13.15 -16.40
CA HIS A 124 -9.74 -11.92 -16.97
C HIS A 124 -11.12 -12.17 -17.54
N PHE A 125 -12.07 -11.32 -17.18
CA PHE A 125 -13.45 -11.36 -17.65
C PHE A 125 -13.86 -9.98 -18.18
N PRO A 126 -13.49 -9.66 -19.42
CA PRO A 126 -13.97 -8.48 -20.10
C PRO A 126 -15.41 -8.71 -20.54
N ASN A 127 -16.22 -7.72 -20.34
CA ASN A 127 -17.63 -7.71 -20.71
C ASN A 127 -17.95 -6.37 -21.36
N HIS A 128 -18.24 -6.40 -22.67
CA HIS A 128 -18.45 -5.22 -23.49
C HIS A 128 -19.83 -5.27 -24.12
N LEU A 129 -20.55 -4.17 -24.05
CA LEU A 129 -21.79 -3.91 -24.75
C LEU A 129 -21.53 -2.79 -25.77
N LEU A 130 -21.33 -3.20 -27.04
CA LEU A 130 -21.04 -2.29 -28.13
C LEU A 130 -22.33 -1.91 -28.86
N HIS A 131 -22.55 -0.62 -28.98
CA HIS A 131 -23.54 -0.05 -29.87
C HIS A 131 -22.86 0.70 -31.03
N ASN A 132 -23.09 0.27 -32.26
CA ASN A 132 -22.50 0.87 -33.45
C ASN A 132 -23.62 1.26 -34.44
N ASN A 133 -23.47 2.40 -35.13
CA ASN A 133 -24.44 2.89 -36.12
C ASN A 133 -24.25 2.31 -37.53
N ALA A 134 -23.32 1.37 -37.74
CA ALA A 134 -23.09 0.77 -39.05
C ALA A 134 -24.32 0.00 -39.55
N SER A 135 -24.80 0.28 -40.77
CA SER A 135 -26.04 -0.26 -41.35
C SER A 135 -25.97 -1.76 -41.68
N TYR A 136 -24.74 -2.28 -41.88
CA TYR A 136 -24.52 -3.68 -42.27
C TYR A 136 -24.47 -4.66 -41.06
N LEU A 137 -24.57 -4.17 -39.84
CA LEU A 137 -24.55 -5.03 -38.65
C LEU A 137 -25.95 -5.65 -38.43
N ALA A 138 -25.98 -6.97 -38.32
CA ALA A 138 -27.19 -7.71 -38.05
C ALA A 138 -27.68 -7.60 -36.60
N PHE A 139 -26.75 -7.43 -35.66
CA PHE A 139 -27.03 -7.34 -34.21
C PHE A 139 -26.62 -5.99 -33.66
N ARG A 140 -27.53 -5.32 -32.98
CA ARG A 140 -27.32 -4.04 -32.29
C ARG A 140 -28.20 -4.00 -31.05
N PRO A 141 -27.62 -3.94 -29.84
CA PRO A 141 -26.18 -3.93 -29.48
C PRO A 141 -25.50 -5.30 -29.65
N GLN A 142 -24.15 -5.27 -29.71
CA GLN A 142 -23.33 -6.46 -29.68
C GLN A 142 -22.84 -6.69 -28.25
N TYR A 143 -23.04 -7.89 -27.73
CA TYR A 143 -22.61 -8.30 -26.42
C TYR A 143 -21.45 -9.29 -26.51
N ASN A 144 -20.29 -8.93 -26.02
CA ASN A 144 -19.03 -9.68 -26.16
C ASN A 144 -18.42 -10.07 -24.81
N PRO A 145 -19.02 -10.98 -24.05
CA PRO A 145 -18.39 -11.51 -22.84
C PRO A 145 -17.29 -12.48 -23.23
N ARG A 146 -16.16 -12.39 -22.56
CA ARG A 146 -15.05 -13.34 -22.71
C ARG A 146 -14.54 -13.74 -21.33
N LEU A 147 -14.26 -15.00 -21.12
CA LEU A 147 -13.56 -15.48 -19.95
C LEU A 147 -12.23 -16.06 -20.40
N SER A 148 -11.13 -15.52 -19.89
CA SER A 148 -9.80 -16.05 -20.13
C SER A 148 -9.12 -16.42 -18.80
N PHE A 149 -8.39 -17.52 -18.86
CA PHE A 149 -7.54 -17.99 -17.77
C PHE A 149 -6.14 -18.19 -18.34
N SER A 150 -5.15 -17.60 -17.67
CA SER A 150 -3.76 -17.72 -18.04
C SER A 150 -2.94 -18.13 -16.82
N LEU A 151 -2.05 -19.10 -17.03
CA LEU A 151 -1.08 -19.56 -16.07
C LEU A 151 0.29 -19.43 -16.73
N VAL A 152 1.17 -18.66 -16.10
CA VAL A 152 2.52 -18.43 -16.57
C VAL A 152 3.49 -18.93 -15.52
N GLN A 153 4.26 -19.95 -15.86
CA GLN A 153 5.30 -20.55 -15.02
C GLN A 153 6.66 -20.32 -15.65
N PRO A 154 7.55 -19.50 -15.06
CA PRO A 154 8.93 -19.45 -15.48
C PRO A 154 9.62 -20.80 -15.18
N LEU A 155 10.43 -21.31 -16.11
CA LEU A 155 11.08 -22.63 -15.97
C LEU A 155 12.58 -22.55 -15.72
N LEU A 156 13.22 -21.44 -16.04
CA LEU A 156 14.66 -21.24 -15.91
C LEU A 156 14.97 -20.07 -14.96
N ARG A 157 14.90 -18.87 -15.49
CA ARG A 157 15.10 -17.67 -14.69
C ARG A 157 13.88 -17.43 -13.80
N ASP A 158 14.10 -17.03 -12.57
CA ASP A 158 13.05 -16.69 -11.60
C ASP A 158 12.18 -17.91 -11.19
N PHE A 159 12.66 -19.12 -11.44
CA PHE A 159 11.98 -20.35 -11.07
C PHE A 159 12.24 -20.73 -9.61
N GLY A 160 11.20 -21.18 -8.94
CA GLY A 160 11.29 -21.89 -7.67
C GLY A 160 10.95 -21.04 -6.44
N TRP A 161 10.76 -21.75 -5.34
CA TRP A 161 10.33 -21.20 -4.05
C TRP A 161 11.34 -20.22 -3.45
N ASP A 162 12.60 -20.53 -3.58
CA ASP A 162 13.66 -19.73 -2.96
C ASP A 162 13.79 -18.37 -3.64
N PHE A 163 13.65 -18.33 -4.95
CA PHE A 163 13.75 -17.09 -5.72
C PHE A 163 12.57 -16.17 -5.44
N SER A 164 11.33 -16.66 -5.55
CA SER A 164 10.14 -15.83 -5.35
C SER A 164 10.03 -15.33 -3.92
N TYR A 165 10.54 -16.09 -2.93
CA TYR A 165 10.50 -15.72 -1.51
C TYR A 165 11.73 -14.90 -1.07
N LEU A 166 12.69 -14.67 -1.95
CA LEU A 166 13.93 -13.93 -1.63
C LEU A 166 13.65 -12.52 -1.10
N VAL A 167 12.69 -11.83 -1.70
CA VAL A 167 12.32 -10.47 -1.29
C VAL A 167 11.77 -10.46 0.15
N VAL A 168 10.94 -11.45 0.49
CA VAL A 168 10.41 -11.59 1.85
C VAL A 168 11.52 -11.91 2.84
N ARG A 169 12.39 -12.86 2.54
CA ARG A 169 13.57 -13.18 3.39
C ARG A 169 14.50 -11.99 3.57
N SER A 170 14.68 -11.20 2.53
CA SER A 170 15.49 -9.97 2.64
C SER A 170 14.84 -8.97 3.58
N ALA A 171 13.52 -8.78 3.48
CA ALA A 171 12.77 -7.90 4.36
C ALA A 171 12.79 -8.39 5.83
N GLU A 172 12.65 -9.71 6.05
CA GLU A 172 12.76 -10.34 7.37
C GLU A 172 14.14 -10.07 8.00
N ARG A 173 15.22 -10.32 7.26
CA ARG A 173 16.59 -10.05 7.74
C ARG A 173 16.84 -8.56 8.01
N THR A 174 16.24 -7.68 7.21
CA THR A 174 16.32 -6.24 7.45
C THR A 174 15.57 -5.84 8.71
N ALA A 175 14.42 -6.47 8.98
CA ALA A 175 13.67 -6.26 10.20
C ALA A 175 14.46 -6.74 11.43
N ASP A 176 15.05 -7.92 11.38
CA ASP A 176 15.93 -8.43 12.45
C ASP A 176 17.12 -7.50 12.69
N SER A 177 17.78 -7.07 11.61
CA SER A 177 18.90 -6.14 11.68
C SER A 177 18.52 -4.80 12.33
N SER A 178 17.29 -4.33 12.12
CA SER A 178 16.84 -3.06 12.72
C SER A 178 16.73 -3.10 14.24
N VAL A 179 16.50 -4.27 14.84
CA VAL A 179 16.52 -4.46 16.30
C VAL A 179 17.94 -4.26 16.84
N TYR A 180 18.92 -4.89 16.20
CA TYR A 180 20.34 -4.73 16.60
C TYR A 180 20.84 -3.30 16.40
N LEU A 181 20.39 -2.61 15.36
CA LEU A 181 20.69 -1.19 15.14
C LEU A 181 20.13 -0.32 16.27
N TYR A 182 18.91 -0.60 16.70
CA TYR A 182 18.31 0.10 17.83
C TYR A 182 19.09 -0.14 19.13
N GLU A 183 19.51 -1.38 19.40
CA GLU A 183 20.35 -1.69 20.57
C GLU A 183 21.71 -0.98 20.52
N ALA A 184 22.33 -0.92 19.33
CA ALA A 184 23.58 -0.17 19.14
C ALA A 184 23.38 1.34 19.35
N ASP A 185 22.28 1.90 18.89
CA ASP A 185 21.93 3.30 19.10
C ASP A 185 21.71 3.61 20.59
N LEU A 186 21.09 2.70 21.35
CA LEU A 186 20.96 2.81 22.80
C LEU A 186 22.33 2.80 23.47
N ALA A 187 23.22 1.87 23.11
CA ALA A 187 24.56 1.79 23.68
C ALA A 187 25.38 3.08 23.42
N ASN A 188 25.37 3.56 22.18
CA ASN A 188 26.02 4.81 21.78
C ASN A 188 25.45 6.05 22.51
N PHE A 189 24.15 6.03 22.79
CA PHE A 189 23.51 7.10 23.56
C PHE A 189 23.97 7.09 25.01
N VAL A 190 24.00 5.92 25.66
CA VAL A 190 24.47 5.75 27.02
C VAL A 190 25.94 6.18 27.15
N GLU A 191 26.80 5.79 26.19
CA GLU A 191 28.19 6.20 26.13
C GLU A 191 28.33 7.72 26.08
N ARG A 192 27.53 8.40 25.26
CA ARG A 192 27.54 9.88 25.23
C ARG A 192 27.11 10.50 26.54
N VAL A 193 26.10 9.94 27.21
CA VAL A 193 25.67 10.44 28.53
C VAL A 193 26.80 10.29 29.56
N ILE A 194 27.49 9.13 29.58
CA ILE A 194 28.62 8.88 30.46
C ILE A 194 29.76 9.87 30.17
N GLY A 195 30.05 10.14 28.90
CA GLY A 195 31.12 11.08 28.52
C GLY A 195 30.82 12.55 28.81
N THR A 196 29.55 12.89 29.07
CA THR A 196 29.14 14.26 29.43
C THR A 196 29.00 14.45 30.93
N TYR A 197 28.82 13.38 31.71
CA TYR A 197 28.71 13.38 33.15
C TYR A 197 30.08 13.60 33.82
#